data_0cd98e369818acea2f350e2e4ea1aad2
#
_entry.id   0cd98e369818acea2f350e2e4ea1aad2
#
_cell.length_a   1.000
_cell.length_b   1.000
_cell.length_c   1.000
_cell.angle_alpha   90.00
_cell.angle_beta   90.00
_cell.angle_gamma   90.00
#
_symmetry.space_group_name_H-M   'P 1'
#
loop_
_entity.id
_entity.type
_entity.pdbx_description
1 polymer ?
#
loop_
_entity_poly.entity_id
_entity_poly.type
_entity_poly.pdbx_seq_one_letter_code
_entity_poly.pdbx_strand_id
1 'polypeptide(L)'
;MTILQSMKLRLTDLWVTYCREWRAILADKGVMLFFFVVPFIYPFLYSALYGNEGVRESPLVVVDKSSSALSREFIRRVDASPDVAVVAHVSTESEAYSLVASEKAYGILVIPEDFSKRLEQGRQAQVNLHTTFAAALYYKAYSLATAEVALTMGREIEARRHPNVSTE
;
A
#
# COMPACT_ATOMS: atom_id res chain seq x y z
N MET A 1 46.29 36.18 -28.06
CA MET A 1 45.97 34.84 -27.59
C MET A 1 44.47 34.62 -27.79
N THR A 2 44.08 33.78 -28.72
CA THR A 2 42.71 33.70 -29.24
C THR A 2 41.80 33.00 -28.21
N ILE A 3 40.58 33.48 -28.02
CA ILE A 3 39.56 32.93 -27.11
C ILE A 3 39.43 31.41 -27.21
N LEU A 4 39.57 30.89 -28.42
CA LEU A 4 39.60 29.45 -28.74
C LEU A 4 40.75 28.68 -28.09
N GLN A 5 41.94 29.28 -27.96
CA GLN A 5 43.09 28.65 -27.31
C GLN A 5 42.88 28.58 -25.78
N SER A 6 42.34 29.64 -25.18
CA SER A 6 42.01 29.64 -23.75
C SER A 6 40.92 28.62 -23.39
N MET A 7 39.98 28.43 -24.31
CA MET A 7 38.88 27.47 -24.10
C MET A 7 39.38 26.02 -24.24
N LYS A 8 40.28 25.74 -25.18
CA LYS A 8 40.90 24.41 -25.30
C LYS A 8 41.76 24.05 -24.08
N LEU A 9 42.53 25.00 -23.57
CA LEU A 9 43.34 24.79 -22.35
C LEU A 9 42.45 24.49 -21.14
N ARG A 10 41.38 25.22 -20.94
CA ARG A 10 40.43 24.97 -19.84
C ARG A 10 39.73 23.60 -19.94
N LEU A 11 39.38 23.17 -21.16
CA LEU A 11 38.80 21.85 -21.39
C LEU A 11 39.80 20.71 -21.14
N THR A 12 41.07 20.91 -21.50
CA THR A 12 42.12 19.93 -21.19
C THR A 12 42.41 19.83 -19.71
N ASP A 13 42.45 20.97 -19.01
CA ASP A 13 42.63 21.01 -17.56
C ASP A 13 41.47 20.35 -16.80
N LEU A 14 40.23 20.58 -17.26
CA LEU A 14 39.04 19.91 -16.74
C LEU A 14 39.13 18.39 -16.94
N TRP A 15 39.53 17.95 -18.12
CA TRP A 15 39.64 16.52 -18.41
C TRP A 15 40.74 15.84 -17.59
N VAL A 16 41.88 16.47 -17.46
CA VAL A 16 43.00 15.96 -16.62
C VAL A 16 42.60 15.90 -15.19
N THR A 17 41.95 16.95 -14.68
CA THR A 17 41.44 16.97 -13.29
C THR A 17 40.40 15.87 -13.08
N TYR A 18 39.45 15.74 -13.98
CA TYR A 18 38.42 14.66 -13.92
C TYR A 18 39.07 13.26 -13.89
N CYS A 19 40.00 12.97 -14.76
CA CYS A 19 40.69 11.68 -14.77
C CYS A 19 41.51 11.43 -13.51
N ARG A 20 42.11 12.47 -12.93
CA ARG A 20 42.87 12.38 -11.67
C ARG A 20 41.93 12.10 -10.50
N GLU A 21 40.82 12.81 -10.39
CA GLU A 21 39.84 12.60 -9.34
C GLU A 21 39.23 11.18 -9.43
N TRP A 22 38.88 10.72 -10.66
CA TRP A 22 38.38 9.36 -10.83
C TRP A 22 39.38 8.30 -10.35
N ARG A 23 40.68 8.48 -10.68
CA ARG A 23 41.72 7.57 -10.21
C ARG A 23 41.87 7.61 -8.69
N ALA A 24 41.78 8.78 -8.11
CA ALA A 24 41.84 8.93 -6.64
C ALA A 24 40.65 8.24 -5.96
N ILE A 25 39.43 8.40 -6.49
CA ILE A 25 38.23 7.72 -6.01
C ILE A 25 38.36 6.20 -6.12
N LEU A 26 38.82 5.69 -7.28
CA LEU A 26 38.98 4.25 -7.50
C LEU A 26 40.13 3.64 -6.69
N ALA A 27 41.13 4.44 -6.28
CA ALA A 27 42.24 4.00 -5.45
C ALA A 27 41.89 4.01 -3.96
N ASP A 28 40.86 4.75 -3.55
CA ASP A 28 40.41 4.80 -2.15
C ASP A 28 39.53 3.58 -1.83
N LYS A 29 40.10 2.67 -1.05
CA LYS A 29 39.42 1.43 -0.64
C LYS A 29 38.16 1.70 0.19
N GLY A 30 38.12 2.79 0.95
CA GLY A 30 36.96 3.18 1.76
C GLY A 30 35.81 3.65 0.88
N VAL A 31 36.11 4.49 -0.10
CA VAL A 31 35.15 4.98 -1.08
C VAL A 31 34.60 3.83 -1.93
N MET A 32 35.47 2.94 -2.39
CA MET A 32 35.08 1.75 -3.16
C MET A 32 34.20 0.79 -2.35
N LEU A 33 34.56 0.57 -1.09
CA LEU A 33 33.73 -0.23 -0.19
C LEU A 33 32.32 0.39 -0.05
N PHE A 34 32.26 1.70 0.18
CA PHE A 34 30.99 2.40 0.34
C PHE A 34 30.15 2.39 -0.95
N PHE A 35 30.76 2.65 -2.10
CA PHE A 35 30.06 2.72 -3.38
C PHE A 35 29.56 1.36 -3.91
N PHE A 36 30.31 0.28 -3.64
CA PHE A 36 29.94 -1.05 -4.14
C PHE A 36 29.27 -1.90 -3.08
N VAL A 37 29.75 -1.90 -1.87
CA VAL A 37 29.25 -2.80 -0.82
C VAL A 37 27.92 -2.33 -0.26
N VAL A 38 27.78 -1.01 0.01
CA VAL A 38 26.54 -0.48 0.61
C VAL A 38 25.33 -0.65 -0.30
N PRO A 39 25.34 -0.32 -1.60
CA PRO A 39 24.18 -0.52 -2.49
C PRO A 39 23.77 -1.99 -2.63
N PHE A 40 24.69 -2.93 -2.46
CA PHE A 40 24.38 -4.36 -2.51
C PHE A 40 23.92 -4.92 -1.17
N ILE A 41 24.54 -4.49 -0.07
CA ILE A 41 24.17 -4.97 1.26
C ILE A 41 22.85 -4.34 1.73
N TYR A 42 22.61 -3.06 1.41
CA TYR A 42 21.42 -2.34 1.88
C TYR A 42 20.09 -3.01 1.48
N PRO A 43 19.86 -3.42 0.22
CA PRO A 43 18.64 -4.14 -0.16
C PRO A 43 18.47 -5.48 0.57
N PHE A 44 19.58 -6.19 0.83
CA PHE A 44 19.56 -7.43 1.60
C PHE A 44 19.21 -7.18 3.07
N LEU A 45 19.85 -6.18 3.66
CA LEU A 45 19.59 -5.79 5.05
C LEU A 45 18.15 -5.29 5.21
N TYR A 46 17.70 -4.47 4.27
CA TYR A 46 16.33 -3.95 4.23
C TYR A 46 15.32 -5.09 4.08
N SER A 47 15.56 -5.99 3.15
CA SER A 47 14.70 -7.16 2.94
C SER A 47 14.68 -8.10 4.15
N ALA A 48 15.82 -8.29 4.83
CA ALA A 48 15.89 -9.11 6.03
C ALA A 48 15.21 -8.47 7.24
N LEU A 49 15.33 -7.15 7.40
CA LEU A 49 14.71 -6.41 8.49
C LEU A 49 13.21 -6.22 8.28
N TYR A 50 12.78 -5.92 7.05
CA TYR A 50 11.39 -5.55 6.73
C TYR A 50 10.63 -6.63 5.95
N GLY A 51 11.31 -7.66 5.48
CA GLY A 51 10.69 -8.75 4.69
C GLY A 51 9.69 -9.59 5.49
N ASN A 52 9.80 -9.60 6.82
CA ASN A 52 8.85 -10.26 7.72
C ASN A 52 7.83 -9.30 8.37
N GLU A 53 7.97 -7.99 8.15
CA GLU A 53 6.99 -6.99 8.60
C GLU A 53 5.88 -6.81 7.55
N GLY A 54 5.35 -7.89 7.02
CA GLY A 54 3.99 -7.88 6.48
C GLY A 54 3.09 -7.47 7.65
N VAL A 55 2.43 -6.33 7.53
CA VAL A 55 1.43 -5.87 8.49
C VAL A 55 0.39 -6.97 8.58
N ARG A 56 0.44 -7.78 9.64
CA ARG A 56 -0.54 -8.84 9.90
C ARG A 56 -1.51 -8.36 10.96
N GLU A 57 -2.77 -8.79 10.82
CA GLU A 57 -3.82 -8.50 11.81
C GLU A 57 -3.94 -7.00 12.13
N SER A 58 -3.90 -6.15 11.09
CA SER A 58 -4.08 -4.71 11.27
C SER A 58 -5.45 -4.40 11.84
N PRO A 59 -5.53 -3.70 12.98
CA PRO A 59 -6.79 -3.43 13.63
C PRO A 59 -7.64 -2.45 12.84
N LEU A 60 -8.82 -2.91 12.39
CA LEU A 60 -9.81 -2.19 11.60
C LEU A 60 -11.11 -2.06 12.37
N VAL A 61 -11.72 -0.89 12.37
CA VAL A 61 -13.09 -0.68 12.88
C VAL A 61 -14.06 -0.67 11.72
N VAL A 62 -15.19 -1.30 11.89
CA VAL A 62 -16.25 -1.36 10.88
C VAL A 62 -17.49 -0.59 11.34
N VAL A 63 -17.98 0.28 10.47
CA VAL A 63 -19.27 0.98 10.59
C VAL A 63 -20.22 0.40 9.55
N ASP A 64 -21.09 -0.54 9.95
CA ASP A 64 -22.05 -1.15 9.04
C ASP A 64 -23.42 -0.45 9.15
N LYS A 65 -23.68 0.46 8.20
CA LYS A 65 -24.97 1.15 8.08
C LYS A 65 -26.03 0.33 7.33
N SER A 66 -25.59 -0.69 6.55
CA SER A 66 -26.48 -1.55 5.79
C SER A 66 -27.16 -2.60 6.65
N SER A 67 -26.49 -3.10 7.69
CA SER A 67 -26.97 -4.13 8.64
C SER A 67 -27.59 -5.35 7.94
N SER A 68 -27.12 -5.72 6.75
CA SER A 68 -27.67 -6.76 5.89
C SER A 68 -26.91 -8.07 5.98
N ALA A 69 -27.45 -9.14 5.41
CA ALA A 69 -26.74 -10.41 5.29
C ALA A 69 -25.48 -10.28 4.40
N LEU A 70 -25.57 -9.48 3.34
CA LEU A 70 -24.45 -9.26 2.41
C LEU A 70 -23.35 -8.42 3.05
N SER A 71 -23.69 -7.38 3.87
CA SER A 71 -22.67 -6.59 4.56
C SER A 71 -21.95 -7.43 5.62
N ARG A 72 -22.65 -8.24 6.38
CA ARG A 72 -22.05 -9.16 7.36
C ARG A 72 -21.12 -10.17 6.70
N GLU A 73 -21.51 -10.71 5.54
CA GLU A 73 -20.66 -11.62 4.78
C GLU A 73 -19.42 -10.94 4.28
N PHE A 74 -19.54 -9.71 3.77
CA PHE A 74 -18.43 -8.89 3.33
C PHE A 74 -17.43 -8.63 4.47
N ILE A 75 -17.91 -8.20 5.62
CA ILE A 75 -17.10 -7.95 6.81
C ILE A 75 -16.37 -9.22 7.27
N ARG A 76 -17.08 -10.35 7.32
CA ARG A 76 -16.50 -11.64 7.72
C ARG A 76 -15.36 -12.06 6.78
N ARG A 77 -15.50 -11.82 5.47
CA ARG A 77 -14.44 -12.13 4.50
C ARG A 77 -13.26 -11.18 4.61
N VAL A 78 -13.49 -9.90 4.91
CA VAL A 78 -12.42 -8.94 5.17
C VAL A 78 -11.65 -9.32 6.45
N ASP A 79 -12.35 -9.70 7.50
CA ASP A 79 -11.76 -10.17 8.76
C ASP A 79 -10.98 -11.49 8.61
N ALA A 80 -11.38 -12.33 7.67
CA ALA A 80 -10.68 -13.57 7.35
C ALA A 80 -9.36 -13.35 6.57
N SER A 81 -9.09 -12.13 6.12
CA SER A 81 -7.81 -11.79 5.48
C SER A 81 -6.66 -11.79 6.51
N PRO A 82 -5.50 -12.36 6.18
CA PRO A 82 -4.37 -12.45 7.12
C PRO A 82 -3.79 -11.09 7.52
N ASP A 83 -4.10 -10.05 6.76
CA ASP A 83 -3.53 -8.71 6.94
C ASP A 83 -4.44 -7.79 7.76
N VAL A 84 -5.70 -8.19 8.02
CA VAL A 84 -6.72 -7.35 8.66
C VAL A 84 -7.36 -8.09 9.83
N ALA A 85 -7.55 -7.38 10.96
CA ALA A 85 -8.33 -7.86 12.08
C ALA A 85 -9.45 -6.84 12.40
N VAL A 86 -10.70 -7.25 12.32
CA VAL A 86 -11.84 -6.40 12.70
C VAL A 86 -11.95 -6.41 14.23
N VAL A 87 -11.50 -5.33 14.86
CA VAL A 87 -11.42 -5.21 16.32
C VAL A 87 -12.70 -4.66 16.96
N ALA A 88 -13.52 -3.94 16.18
CA ALA A 88 -14.77 -3.41 16.69
C ALA A 88 -15.79 -3.19 15.56
N HIS A 89 -17.07 -3.41 15.91
CA HIS A 89 -18.24 -3.03 15.13
C HIS A 89 -18.95 -1.90 15.85
N VAL A 90 -19.09 -0.75 15.20
CA VAL A 90 -19.72 0.43 15.78
C VAL A 90 -20.84 0.93 14.88
N SER A 91 -21.80 1.64 15.48
CA SER A 91 -22.97 2.11 14.75
C SER A 91 -22.76 3.49 14.12
N THR A 92 -21.78 4.26 14.62
CA THR A 92 -21.53 5.63 14.19
C THR A 92 -20.08 5.85 13.83
N GLU A 93 -19.87 6.74 12.84
CA GLU A 93 -18.50 7.13 12.47
C GLU A 93 -17.79 7.88 13.61
N SER A 94 -18.50 8.66 14.41
CA SER A 94 -17.94 9.37 15.57
C SER A 94 -17.29 8.43 16.58
N GLU A 95 -17.96 7.30 16.85
CA GLU A 95 -17.44 6.26 17.72
C GLU A 95 -16.20 5.58 17.10
N ALA A 96 -16.24 5.30 15.80
CA ALA A 96 -15.09 4.76 15.07
C ALA A 96 -13.88 5.70 15.12
N TYR A 97 -14.10 7.01 14.89
CA TYR A 97 -13.02 7.99 15.01
C TYR A 97 -12.43 8.09 16.42
N SER A 98 -13.24 7.90 17.47
CA SER A 98 -12.74 7.88 18.84
C SER A 98 -11.83 6.68 19.13
N LEU A 99 -12.11 5.53 18.51
CA LEU A 99 -11.26 4.35 18.59
C LEU A 99 -9.93 4.54 17.87
N VAL A 100 -9.96 5.19 16.70
CA VAL A 100 -8.74 5.54 15.96
C VAL A 100 -7.92 6.59 16.72
N ALA A 101 -8.55 7.60 17.30
CA ALA A 101 -7.89 8.62 18.12
C ALA A 101 -7.23 8.04 19.38
N SER A 102 -7.78 6.96 19.91
CA SER A 102 -7.20 6.22 21.04
C SER A 102 -6.21 5.12 20.65
N GLU A 103 -5.78 5.10 19.38
CA GLU A 103 -4.82 4.14 18.81
C GLU A 103 -5.24 2.67 18.93
N LYS A 104 -6.54 2.40 19.12
CA LYS A 104 -7.09 1.04 19.17
C LYS A 104 -7.32 0.46 17.77
N ALA A 105 -7.36 1.30 16.76
CA ALA A 105 -7.44 0.94 15.35
C ALA A 105 -6.74 1.98 14.47
N TYR A 106 -6.36 1.57 13.27
CA TYR A 106 -5.67 2.44 12.31
C TYR A 106 -6.47 2.71 11.04
N GLY A 107 -7.63 2.07 10.91
CA GLY A 107 -8.55 2.26 9.80
C GLY A 107 -10.00 2.11 10.20
N ILE A 108 -10.89 2.71 9.40
CA ILE A 108 -12.34 2.64 9.52
C ILE A 108 -12.91 2.21 8.18
N LEU A 109 -13.64 1.11 8.14
CA LEU A 109 -14.39 0.66 6.98
C LEU A 109 -15.86 1.04 7.16
N VAL A 110 -16.38 1.90 6.31
CA VAL A 110 -17.78 2.33 6.32
C VAL A 110 -18.54 1.67 5.19
N ILE A 111 -19.56 0.89 5.53
CA ILE A 111 -20.48 0.26 4.59
C ILE A 111 -21.76 1.07 4.56
N PRO A 112 -22.14 1.68 3.43
CA PRO A 112 -23.32 2.54 3.34
C PRO A 112 -24.63 1.74 3.41
N GLU A 113 -25.72 2.41 3.74
CA GLU A 113 -27.06 1.80 3.88
C GLU A 113 -27.57 1.13 2.59
N ASP A 114 -27.20 1.69 1.44
CA ASP A 114 -27.65 1.22 0.14
C ASP A 114 -26.78 0.08 -0.46
N PHE A 115 -25.77 -0.40 0.30
CA PHE A 115 -24.82 -1.43 -0.13
C PHE A 115 -25.52 -2.68 -0.70
N SER A 116 -26.39 -3.33 0.09
CA SER A 116 -27.09 -4.53 -0.33
C SER A 116 -28.07 -4.27 -1.48
N LYS A 117 -28.82 -3.17 -1.38
CA LYS A 117 -29.79 -2.81 -2.39
C LYS A 117 -29.14 -2.59 -3.77
N ARG A 118 -27.96 -1.97 -3.80
CA ARG A 118 -27.19 -1.80 -5.04
C ARG A 118 -26.74 -3.16 -5.60
N LEU A 119 -26.19 -4.01 -4.75
CA LEU A 119 -25.76 -5.36 -5.16
C LEU A 119 -26.91 -6.20 -5.67
N GLU A 120 -28.07 -6.17 -5.02
CA GLU A 120 -29.29 -6.85 -5.45
C GLU A 120 -29.80 -6.34 -6.80
N GLN A 121 -29.62 -5.06 -7.09
CA GLN A 121 -29.99 -4.45 -8.38
C GLN A 121 -28.95 -4.68 -9.50
N GLY A 122 -27.81 -5.34 -9.23
CA GLY A 122 -26.70 -5.48 -10.18
C GLY A 122 -25.91 -4.20 -10.39
N ARG A 123 -26.02 -3.28 -9.47
CA ARG A 123 -25.29 -2.00 -9.51
C ARG A 123 -24.05 -2.10 -8.66
N GLN A 124 -23.05 -1.35 -9.03
CA GLN A 124 -21.83 -1.26 -8.23
C GLN A 124 -22.12 -0.65 -6.86
N ALA A 125 -21.82 -1.41 -5.81
CA ALA A 125 -21.81 -0.89 -4.45
C ALA A 125 -20.42 -0.32 -4.12
N GLN A 126 -20.37 0.70 -3.28
CA GLN A 126 -19.14 1.33 -2.83
C GLN A 126 -19.03 1.17 -1.31
N VAL A 127 -17.81 0.97 -0.84
CA VAL A 127 -17.45 1.03 0.58
C VAL A 127 -16.40 2.12 0.75
N ASN A 128 -16.41 2.81 1.88
CA ASN A 128 -15.46 3.88 2.15
C ASN A 128 -14.45 3.40 3.19
N LEU A 129 -13.17 3.56 2.85
CA LEU A 129 -12.06 3.25 3.74
C LEU A 129 -11.39 4.56 4.18
N HIS A 130 -11.39 4.82 5.47
CA HIS A 130 -10.71 5.97 6.09
C HIS A 130 -9.51 5.47 6.87
N THR A 131 -8.35 6.10 6.65
CA THR A 131 -7.12 5.80 7.37
C THR A 131 -6.40 7.08 7.74
N THR A 132 -5.60 7.04 8.80
CA THR A 132 -4.75 8.17 9.19
C THR A 132 -3.50 8.20 8.32
N PHE A 133 -2.99 9.39 8.02
CA PHE A 133 -1.76 9.55 7.23
C PHE A 133 -0.55 8.82 7.85
N ALA A 134 -0.47 8.77 9.18
CA ALA A 134 0.54 8.02 9.91
C ALA A 134 0.46 6.49 9.67
N ALA A 135 -0.68 6.02 9.18
CA ALA A 135 -0.98 4.60 8.95
C ALA A 135 -0.91 4.19 7.47
N ALA A 136 -0.08 4.84 6.65
CA ALA A 136 0.02 4.58 5.21
C ALA A 136 0.35 3.12 4.87
N LEU A 137 1.12 2.42 5.72
CA LEU A 137 1.40 0.99 5.56
C LEU A 137 0.14 0.15 5.74
N TYR A 138 -0.71 0.48 6.71
CA TYR A 138 -1.97 -0.20 6.96
C TYR A 138 -2.99 0.04 5.86
N TYR A 139 -2.97 1.22 5.22
CA TYR A 139 -3.84 1.53 4.09
C TYR A 139 -3.71 0.52 2.95
N LYS A 140 -2.47 0.12 2.64
CA LYS A 140 -2.23 -0.90 1.61
C LYS A 140 -2.86 -2.25 1.97
N ALA A 141 -2.71 -2.69 3.21
CA ALA A 141 -3.29 -3.93 3.71
C ALA A 141 -4.83 -3.89 3.64
N TYR A 142 -5.44 -2.84 4.17
CA TYR A 142 -6.89 -2.67 4.14
C TYR A 142 -7.46 -2.57 2.73
N SER A 143 -6.81 -1.79 1.86
CA SER A 143 -7.28 -1.60 0.48
C SER A 143 -7.18 -2.88 -0.34
N LEU A 144 -6.11 -3.67 -0.19
CA LEU A 144 -5.95 -4.94 -0.87
C LEU A 144 -6.97 -5.96 -0.38
N ALA A 145 -7.11 -6.16 0.93
CA ALA A 145 -8.09 -7.08 1.51
C ALA A 145 -9.52 -6.72 1.09
N THR A 146 -9.88 -5.45 1.21
CA THR A 146 -11.22 -4.96 0.84
C THR A 146 -11.49 -5.13 -0.65
N ALA A 147 -10.51 -4.83 -1.51
CA ALA A 147 -10.65 -4.97 -2.95
C ALA A 147 -10.75 -6.44 -3.38
N GLU A 148 -9.96 -7.33 -2.81
CA GLU A 148 -10.00 -8.77 -3.10
C GLU A 148 -11.36 -9.37 -2.74
N VAL A 149 -11.86 -9.05 -1.55
CA VAL A 149 -13.19 -9.49 -1.10
C VAL A 149 -14.29 -8.92 -1.99
N ALA A 150 -14.20 -7.63 -2.36
CA ALA A 150 -15.18 -6.99 -3.24
C ALA A 150 -15.22 -7.65 -4.63
N LEU A 151 -14.04 -7.93 -5.21
CA LEU A 151 -13.94 -8.60 -6.50
C LEU A 151 -14.48 -10.04 -6.46
N THR A 152 -14.12 -10.81 -5.44
CA THR A 152 -14.54 -12.20 -5.30
C THR A 152 -16.04 -12.29 -5.07
N MET A 153 -16.56 -11.48 -4.16
CA MET A 153 -17.99 -11.43 -3.85
C MET A 153 -18.81 -10.90 -5.04
N GLY A 154 -18.28 -9.90 -5.76
CA GLY A 154 -18.90 -9.39 -6.98
C GLY A 154 -19.04 -10.47 -8.06
N ARG A 155 -17.98 -11.24 -8.31
CA ARG A 155 -18.03 -12.37 -9.27
C ARG A 155 -19.02 -13.46 -8.86
N GLU A 156 -19.08 -13.80 -7.58
CA GLU A 156 -20.03 -14.79 -7.07
C GLU A 156 -21.47 -14.34 -7.24
N ILE A 157 -21.76 -13.05 -6.97
CA ILE A 157 -23.11 -12.49 -7.14
C ILE A 157 -23.48 -12.49 -8.63
N GLU A 158 -22.55 -12.12 -9.52
CA GLU A 158 -22.79 -12.10 -10.95
C GLU A 158 -23.00 -13.51 -11.51
N ALA A 159 -22.21 -14.48 -11.11
CA ALA A 159 -22.37 -15.89 -11.48
C ALA A 159 -23.71 -16.47 -11.04
N ARG A 160 -24.23 -16.09 -9.87
CA ARG A 160 -25.58 -16.50 -9.42
C ARG A 160 -26.71 -15.88 -10.24
N ARG A 161 -26.48 -14.67 -10.79
CA ARG A 161 -27.48 -13.98 -11.63
C ARG A 161 -27.52 -14.52 -13.07
N HIS A 162 -26.38 -14.87 -13.61
CA HIS A 162 -26.22 -15.31 -14.97
C HIS A 162 -25.62 -16.73 -15.04
N PRO A 163 -26.35 -17.76 -14.59
CA PRO A 163 -25.84 -19.14 -14.51
C PRO A 163 -25.48 -19.73 -15.88
N ASN A 164 -25.91 -19.12 -16.99
CA ASN A 164 -25.70 -19.61 -18.35
C ASN A 164 -24.58 -18.91 -19.14
N VAL A 165 -23.86 -17.96 -18.53
CA VAL A 165 -22.68 -17.34 -19.17
C VAL A 165 -21.44 -18.07 -18.67
N SER A 166 -21.16 -19.23 -19.30
CA SER A 166 -19.83 -19.86 -19.15
C SER A 166 -18.80 -18.90 -19.73
N THR A 167 -17.88 -18.50 -18.92
CA THR A 167 -16.68 -17.76 -19.37
C THR A 167 -15.90 -18.67 -20.31
N GLU A 168 -16.01 -18.43 -21.63
CA GLU A 168 -15.02 -18.85 -22.62
C GLU A 168 -13.76 -18.01 -22.49
#